data_919e9011c43437a9db0aa01811d36cd4
#
_entry.id   919e9011c43437a9db0aa01811d36cd4
#
_cell.length_a   1.000
_cell.length_b   1.000
_cell.length_c   1.000
_cell.angle_alpha   90.00
_cell.angle_beta   90.00
_cell.angle_gamma   90.00
#
_symmetry.space_group_name_H-M   'P 1'
#
loop_
_entity.id
_entity.type
_entity.pdbx_description
1 polymer ?
#
loop_
_entity_poly.entity_id
_entity_poly.type
_entity_poly.pdbx_seq_one_letter_code
_entity_poly.pdbx_strand_id
1 'polypeptide(L)'
;MLIEIDDHKAPADCTTMTEVRQGVDALDRALVKLLAERQGFMDAAARIKPHRGVVRDEARIEDVVAKVRAAAREAGLSEAIAEPVWRTLVDRCIAYEFGSWDRNRTREGEPLP
;
A
#
# COMPACT_ATOMS: atom_id res chain seq x y z
N MET A 1 13.11 7.74 -0.88
CA MET A 1 12.40 9.02 -1.12
C MET A 1 11.97 9.62 0.21
N LEU A 2 12.21 10.91 0.39
CA LEU A 2 11.77 11.63 1.59
C LEU A 2 10.34 12.14 1.36
N ILE A 3 9.42 11.75 2.22
CA ILE A 3 8.02 12.18 2.14
C ILE A 3 7.75 13.22 3.21
N GLU A 4 7.37 14.42 2.78
CA GLU A 4 7.03 15.50 3.67
C GLU A 4 5.52 15.49 3.92
N ILE A 5 5.14 15.84 5.14
CA ILE A 5 3.75 16.00 5.54
C ILE A 5 3.46 17.49 5.66
N ASP A 6 2.41 17.96 4.99
CA ASP A 6 2.02 19.36 5.03
C ASP A 6 1.68 19.79 6.47
N ASP A 7 1.93 21.06 6.78
CA ASP A 7 1.66 21.61 8.10
C ASP A 7 0.20 21.41 8.50
N HIS A 8 0.02 20.98 9.74
CA HIS A 8 -1.29 20.78 10.35
C HIS A 8 -1.14 20.75 11.87
N LYS A 9 -2.21 20.99 12.57
CA LYS A 9 -2.22 20.88 14.02
C LYS A 9 -2.18 19.42 14.45
N ALA A 10 -1.51 19.15 15.58
CA ALA A 10 -1.57 17.84 16.21
C ALA A 10 -3.03 17.52 16.60
N PRO A 11 -3.43 16.25 16.56
CA PRO A 11 -4.82 15.88 16.90
C PRO A 11 -5.29 16.44 18.24
N ALA A 12 -4.44 16.36 19.28
CA ALA A 12 -4.79 16.84 20.61
C ALA A 12 -4.98 18.37 20.70
N ASP A 13 -4.42 19.13 19.75
CA ASP A 13 -4.49 20.58 19.73
C ASP A 13 -5.64 21.12 18.88
N CYS A 14 -6.35 20.26 18.16
CA CYS A 14 -7.47 20.66 17.33
C CYS A 14 -8.67 21.07 18.20
N THR A 15 -9.28 22.20 17.87
CA THR A 15 -10.48 22.71 18.55
C THR A 15 -11.65 22.92 17.59
N THR A 16 -11.43 22.77 16.28
CA THR A 16 -12.46 22.92 15.26
C THR A 16 -12.42 21.75 14.28
N MET A 17 -13.55 21.46 13.67
CA MET A 17 -13.61 20.41 12.64
C MET A 17 -12.82 20.78 11.39
N THR A 18 -12.69 22.07 11.09
CA THR A 18 -11.84 22.53 9.99
C THR A 18 -10.39 22.10 10.21
N GLU A 19 -9.88 22.27 11.43
CA GLU A 19 -8.51 21.85 11.78
C GLU A 19 -8.34 20.33 11.71
N VAL A 20 -9.35 19.57 12.16
CA VAL A 20 -9.33 18.11 12.06
C VAL A 20 -9.24 17.66 10.59
N ARG A 21 -10.08 18.23 9.74
CA ARG A 21 -10.11 17.88 8.31
C ARG A 21 -8.83 18.27 7.59
N GLN A 22 -8.25 19.40 7.92
CA GLN A 22 -6.95 19.82 7.38
C GLN A 22 -5.86 18.80 7.74
N GLY A 23 -5.85 18.32 8.97
CA GLY A 23 -4.91 17.29 9.41
C GLY A 23 -5.10 15.97 8.68
N VAL A 24 -6.35 15.52 8.56
CA VAL A 24 -6.68 14.29 7.82
C VAL A 24 -6.23 14.41 6.36
N ASP A 25 -6.54 15.52 5.71
CA ASP A 25 -6.17 15.72 4.29
C ASP A 25 -4.65 15.76 4.11
N ALA A 26 -3.92 16.38 5.04
CA ALA A 26 -2.46 16.41 4.99
C ALA A 26 -1.87 15.01 5.10
N LEU A 27 -2.38 14.20 6.03
CA LEU A 27 -1.93 12.81 6.20
C LEU A 27 -2.30 11.95 5.01
N ASP A 28 -3.50 12.13 4.45
CA ASP A 28 -3.92 11.36 3.28
C ASP A 28 -3.02 11.63 2.09
N ARG A 29 -2.62 12.88 1.84
CA ARG A 29 -1.68 13.20 0.77
C ARG A 29 -0.32 12.51 0.97
N ALA A 30 0.17 12.45 2.19
CA ALA A 30 1.41 11.76 2.51
C ALA A 30 1.26 10.24 2.34
N LEU A 31 0.13 9.67 2.77
CA LEU A 31 -0.18 8.25 2.60
C LEU A 31 -0.24 7.86 1.12
N VAL A 32 -0.83 8.68 0.27
CA VAL A 32 -0.87 8.43 -1.18
C VAL A 32 0.55 8.36 -1.76
N LYS A 33 1.44 9.23 -1.32
CA LYS A 33 2.84 9.20 -1.76
C LYS A 33 3.55 7.93 -1.32
N LEU A 34 3.31 7.48 -0.08
CA LEU A 34 3.86 6.21 0.43
C LEU A 34 3.31 5.01 -0.35
N LEU A 35 2.02 5.03 -0.66
CA LEU A 35 1.41 3.96 -1.46
C LEU A 35 1.95 3.94 -2.88
N ALA A 36 2.25 5.10 -3.47
CA ALA A 36 2.87 5.19 -4.79
C ALA A 36 4.26 4.55 -4.78
N GLU A 37 5.06 4.78 -3.74
CA GLU A 37 6.35 4.14 -3.57
C GLU A 37 6.20 2.63 -3.41
N ARG A 38 5.24 2.19 -2.59
CA ARG A 38 4.92 0.77 -2.41
C ARG A 38 4.51 0.11 -3.73
N GLN A 39 3.74 0.80 -4.56
CA GLN A 39 3.36 0.33 -5.90
C GLN A 39 4.60 0.04 -6.77
N GLY A 40 5.65 0.85 -6.64
CA GLY A 40 6.91 0.62 -7.32
C GLY A 40 7.53 -0.74 -6.99
N PHE A 41 7.34 -1.23 -5.75
CA PHE A 41 7.78 -2.56 -5.36
C PHE A 41 6.94 -3.67 -6.01
N MET A 42 5.66 -3.38 -6.31
CA MET A 42 4.82 -4.32 -7.08
C MET A 42 5.33 -4.44 -8.52
N ASP A 43 5.73 -3.33 -9.13
CA ASP A 43 6.34 -3.35 -10.47
C ASP A 43 7.67 -4.12 -10.46
N ALA A 44 8.49 -3.93 -9.43
CA ALA A 44 9.74 -4.68 -9.27
C ALA A 44 9.48 -6.18 -9.12
N ALA A 45 8.51 -6.55 -8.29
CA ALA A 45 8.13 -7.95 -8.11
C ALA A 45 7.63 -8.57 -9.42
N ALA A 46 6.80 -7.85 -10.16
CA ALA A 46 6.29 -8.32 -11.46
C ALA A 46 7.43 -8.54 -12.46
N ARG A 47 8.46 -7.71 -12.43
CA ARG A 47 9.65 -7.86 -13.29
C ARG A 47 10.49 -9.08 -12.91
N ILE A 48 10.58 -9.36 -11.61
CA ILE A 48 11.49 -10.41 -11.06
C ILE A 48 10.83 -11.78 -11.06
N LYS A 49 9.55 -11.89 -10.76
CA LYS A 49 8.85 -13.17 -10.69
C LYS A 49 8.86 -13.88 -12.05
N PRO A 50 9.32 -15.14 -12.09
CA PRO A 50 9.49 -15.84 -13.38
C PRO A 50 8.18 -16.33 -14.00
N HIS A 51 7.14 -16.55 -13.19
CA HIS A 51 5.87 -17.12 -13.64
C HIS A 51 4.70 -16.30 -13.12
N ARG A 52 3.68 -16.14 -13.95
CA ARG A 52 2.45 -15.43 -13.62
C ARG A 52 1.77 -16.04 -12.38
N GLY A 53 1.81 -17.36 -12.28
CA GLY A 53 1.14 -18.09 -11.20
C GLY A 53 1.72 -17.84 -9.80
N VAL A 54 2.91 -17.25 -9.68
CA VAL A 54 3.50 -16.92 -8.36
C VAL A 54 3.27 -15.47 -7.95
N VAL A 55 2.52 -14.70 -8.74
CA VAL A 55 2.18 -13.32 -8.38
C VAL A 55 1.33 -13.31 -7.10
N ARG A 56 0.35 -14.21 -6.99
CA ARG A 56 -0.44 -14.36 -5.78
C ARG A 56 0.14 -15.45 -4.90
N ASP A 57 0.43 -15.10 -3.65
CA ASP A 57 1.00 -16.00 -2.64
C ASP A 57 0.21 -15.83 -1.34
N GLU A 58 -0.64 -16.81 -1.03
CA GLU A 58 -1.52 -16.74 0.14
C GLU A 58 -0.74 -16.68 1.47
N ALA A 59 0.36 -17.42 1.57
CA ALA A 59 1.20 -17.40 2.77
C ALA A 59 1.81 -16.01 2.98
N ARG A 60 2.24 -15.36 1.88
CA ARG A 60 2.78 -13.99 1.95
C ARG A 60 1.71 -12.98 2.34
N ILE A 61 0.46 -13.15 1.86
CA ILE A 61 -0.65 -12.27 2.23
C ILE A 61 -0.87 -12.32 3.75
N GLU A 62 -0.93 -13.51 4.34
CA GLU A 62 -1.13 -13.65 5.78
C GLU A 62 0.07 -13.13 6.58
N ASP A 63 1.28 -13.29 6.07
CA ASP A 63 2.50 -12.72 6.65
C ASP A 63 2.43 -11.18 6.70
N VAL A 64 2.03 -10.55 5.60
CA VAL A 64 1.87 -9.09 5.54
C VAL A 64 0.82 -8.61 6.53
N VAL A 65 -0.34 -9.27 6.58
CA VAL A 65 -1.42 -8.88 7.49
C VAL A 65 -0.97 -9.01 8.94
N ALA A 66 -0.27 -10.10 9.29
CA ALA A 66 0.25 -10.29 10.66
C ALA A 66 1.25 -9.19 11.04
N LYS A 67 2.16 -8.83 10.13
CA LYS A 67 3.13 -7.76 10.35
C LYS A 67 2.47 -6.40 10.53
N VAL A 68 1.45 -6.12 9.73
CA VAL A 68 0.70 -4.86 9.80
C VAL A 68 -0.08 -4.76 11.11
N ARG A 69 -0.69 -5.86 11.55
CA ARG A 69 -1.39 -5.89 12.85
C ARG A 69 -0.43 -5.61 14.00
N ALA A 70 0.77 -6.21 13.98
CA ALA A 70 1.79 -5.97 14.99
C ALA A 70 2.26 -4.50 14.97
N ALA A 71 2.52 -3.96 13.78
CA ALA A 71 2.91 -2.56 13.62
C ALA A 71 1.83 -1.60 14.09
N ALA A 72 0.56 -1.93 13.82
CA ALA A 72 -0.57 -1.13 14.27
C ALA A 72 -0.64 -1.05 15.80
N ARG A 73 -0.47 -2.19 16.48
CA ARG A 73 -0.44 -2.22 17.95
C ARG A 73 0.68 -1.34 18.50
N GLU A 74 1.88 -1.43 17.92
CA GLU A 74 3.03 -0.63 18.32
C GLU A 74 2.80 0.86 18.12
N ALA A 75 2.18 1.24 17.01
CA ALA A 75 1.93 2.64 16.66
C ALA A 75 0.68 3.22 17.34
N GLY A 76 -0.13 2.40 17.99
CA GLY A 76 -1.40 2.85 18.57
C GLY A 76 -2.52 3.00 17.54
N LEU A 77 -2.39 2.35 16.38
CA LEU A 77 -3.44 2.32 15.37
C LEU A 77 -4.39 1.15 15.66
N SER A 78 -5.70 1.41 15.58
CA SER A 78 -6.71 0.35 15.75
C SER A 78 -6.52 -0.76 14.71
N GLU A 79 -6.44 -2.01 15.16
CA GLU A 79 -6.37 -3.17 14.27
C GLU A 79 -7.68 -3.35 13.47
N ALA A 80 -8.80 -2.87 14.02
CA ALA A 80 -10.08 -2.88 13.32
C ALA A 80 -10.07 -1.94 12.09
N ILE A 81 -9.16 -0.96 12.07
CA ILE A 81 -8.90 -0.14 10.89
C ILE A 81 -7.84 -0.80 10.01
N ALA A 82 -6.71 -1.18 10.60
CA ALA A 82 -5.53 -1.62 9.85
C ALA A 82 -5.78 -2.92 9.07
N GLU A 83 -6.39 -3.92 9.68
CA GLU A 83 -6.55 -5.24 9.02
C GLU A 83 -7.41 -5.18 7.76
N PRO A 84 -8.66 -4.67 7.79
CA PRO A 84 -9.47 -4.63 6.57
C PRO A 84 -8.90 -3.71 5.50
N VAL A 85 -8.27 -2.60 5.90
CA VAL A 85 -7.61 -1.70 4.95
C VAL A 85 -6.48 -2.43 4.25
N TRP A 86 -5.62 -3.12 4.98
CA TRP A 86 -4.48 -3.83 4.39
C TRP A 86 -4.90 -5.04 3.55
N ARG A 87 -5.92 -5.78 3.95
CA ARG A 87 -6.43 -6.88 3.12
C ARG A 87 -6.92 -6.37 1.77
N THR A 88 -7.63 -5.25 1.75
CA THR A 88 -8.08 -4.62 0.50
C THR A 88 -6.90 -4.09 -0.30
N LEU A 89 -5.96 -3.42 0.35
CA LEU A 89 -4.76 -2.89 -0.29
C LEU A 89 -3.96 -4.02 -0.97
N VAL A 90 -3.70 -5.10 -0.25
CA VAL A 90 -2.95 -6.25 -0.76
C VAL A 90 -3.67 -6.86 -1.96
N ASP A 91 -4.98 -7.04 -1.87
CA ASP A 91 -5.77 -7.59 -2.96
C ASP A 91 -5.69 -6.72 -4.23
N ARG A 92 -5.82 -5.41 -4.09
CA ARG A 92 -5.70 -4.46 -5.21
C ARG A 92 -4.29 -4.42 -5.79
N CYS A 93 -3.28 -4.51 -4.92
CA CYS A 93 -1.88 -4.53 -5.36
C CYS A 93 -1.55 -5.81 -6.12
N ILE A 94 -2.14 -6.95 -5.74
CA ILE A 94 -1.97 -8.19 -6.49
C ILE A 94 -2.59 -8.06 -7.88
N ALA A 95 -3.78 -7.51 -8.00
CA ALA A 95 -4.43 -7.25 -9.30
C ALA A 95 -3.56 -6.33 -10.17
N TYR A 96 -3.01 -5.28 -9.57
CA TYR A 96 -2.07 -4.37 -10.26
C TYR A 96 -0.82 -5.12 -10.72
N GLU A 97 -0.24 -5.95 -9.87
CA GLU A 97 0.97 -6.72 -10.17
C GLU A 97 0.75 -7.70 -11.34
N PHE A 98 -0.40 -8.35 -11.42
CA PHE A 98 -0.75 -9.19 -12.57
C PHE A 98 -0.73 -8.37 -13.87
N GLY A 99 -1.32 -7.19 -13.86
CA GLY A 99 -1.29 -6.29 -15.01
C GLY A 99 0.11 -5.87 -15.41
N SER A 100 0.95 -5.55 -14.42
CA SER A 100 2.35 -5.18 -14.65
C SER A 100 3.14 -6.36 -15.22
N TRP A 101 2.93 -7.56 -14.68
CA TRP A 101 3.57 -8.78 -15.16
C TRP A 101 3.23 -9.04 -16.63
N ASP A 102 1.95 -8.94 -16.98
CA ASP A 102 1.46 -9.16 -18.34
C ASP A 102 2.02 -8.10 -19.31
N ARG A 103 2.01 -6.82 -18.93
CA ARG A 103 2.55 -5.73 -19.76
C ARG A 103 4.03 -5.91 -20.04
N ASN A 104 4.81 -6.32 -19.06
CA ASN A 104 6.25 -6.52 -19.21
C ASN A 104 6.55 -7.59 -20.26
N ARG A 105 5.81 -8.69 -20.29
CA ARG A 105 5.99 -9.80 -21.24
C ARG A 105 5.53 -9.42 -22.64
N THR A 106 4.42 -8.71 -22.74
CA THR A 106 3.95 -8.19 -24.02
C THR A 106 4.94 -7.22 -24.64
N ARG A 107 5.55 -6.33 -23.84
CA ARG A 107 6.55 -5.35 -24.31
C ARG A 107 7.82 -6.03 -24.83
N GLU A 108 8.16 -7.20 -24.34
CA GLU A 108 9.31 -7.96 -24.80
C GLU A 108 9.01 -8.78 -26.06
N GLY A 109 7.78 -8.66 -26.59
CA GLY A 109 7.36 -9.38 -27.77
C GLY A 109 7.02 -10.83 -27.54
N GLU A 110 6.90 -11.25 -26.29
CA GLU A 110 6.54 -12.62 -25.94
C GLU A 110 5.01 -12.74 -25.88
N PRO A 111 4.46 -13.84 -26.45
CA PRO A 111 3.03 -14.07 -26.31
C PRO A 111 2.69 -14.39 -24.85
N LEU A 112 1.53 -13.92 -24.40
CA LEU A 112 1.02 -14.26 -23.08
C LEU A 112 0.67 -15.75 -23.05
N PRO A 113 0.97 -16.45 -21.95
CA PRO A 113 0.63 -17.85 -21.79
C PRO A 113 -0.87 -18.10 -21.77
#